data_854208bb43fd8fb2f42cf029871a77f2
#
_entry.id   854208bb43fd8fb2f42cf029871a77f2
#
_cell.length_a   1.000
_cell.length_b   1.000
_cell.length_c   1.000
_cell.angle_alpha   90.00
_cell.angle_beta   90.00
_cell.angle_gamma   90.00
#
_symmetry.space_group_name_H-M   'P 1'
#
loop_
_entity.id
_entity.type
_entity.pdbx_description
1 polymer ?
#
loop_
_entity_poly.entity_id
_entity_poly.type
_entity_poly.pdbx_seq_one_letter_code
_entity_poly.pdbx_strand_id
1 'polypeptide(L)'
;GDPRCIDVEDDFAYVTQYGGQVSKLNIKDMTLAGTFKGGDNLEGIVEKDGKLYVANTYTVDGSNNWVYNKEVFVIDAKTMTLEKTITVVDNPTKLYEIDGKIYLISQGNYADVAGALQSIDPKTGTSKVILNDVTKITEGNNDLIYCISATYDANWQLSNSFFTYNPSTGAIN
;
A
#
# COMPACT_ATOMS: atom_id res chain seq x y z
N GLY A 1 15.18 13.58 1.22
CA GLY A 1 14.56 12.26 1.04
C GLY A 1 14.28 11.98 -0.42
N ASP A 2 13.93 10.78 -0.70
CA ASP A 2 13.52 10.29 -2.02
C ASP A 2 12.01 10.02 -1.99
N PRO A 3 11.16 11.00 -2.39
CA PRO A 3 9.71 10.91 -2.25
C PRO A 3 9.13 9.84 -3.18
N ARG A 4 8.16 9.07 -2.67
CA ARG A 4 7.58 7.92 -3.37
C ARG A 4 6.10 8.10 -3.68
N CYS A 5 5.30 8.23 -2.65
CA CYS A 5 3.85 8.40 -2.78
C CYS A 5 3.38 9.56 -1.92
N ILE A 6 2.22 10.08 -2.28
CA ILE A 6 1.57 11.18 -1.59
C ILE A 6 0.10 10.86 -1.43
N ASP A 7 -0.44 11.23 -0.28
CA ASP A 7 -1.86 11.32 -0.03
C ASP A 7 -2.20 12.69 0.56
N VAL A 8 -3.40 13.18 0.31
CA VAL A 8 -3.84 14.51 0.74
C VAL A 8 -5.19 14.38 1.43
N GLU A 9 -5.24 14.81 2.69
CA GLU A 9 -6.47 14.86 3.47
C GLU A 9 -6.54 16.14 4.27
N ASP A 10 -7.69 16.81 4.25
CA ASP A 10 -7.93 18.11 4.86
C ASP A 10 -6.87 19.16 4.44
N ASP A 11 -6.15 19.70 5.41
CA ASP A 11 -5.13 20.73 5.21
C ASP A 11 -3.70 20.17 5.05
N PHE A 12 -3.54 18.85 4.93
CA PHE A 12 -2.23 18.21 4.96
C PHE A 12 -1.97 17.27 3.78
N ALA A 13 -0.73 17.28 3.31
CA ALA A 13 -0.17 16.27 2.44
C ALA A 13 0.78 15.36 3.23
N TYR A 14 0.66 14.07 3.02
CA TYR A 14 1.50 13.05 3.63
C TYR A 14 2.34 12.38 2.57
N VAL A 15 3.65 12.47 2.68
CA VAL A 15 4.60 12.02 1.66
C VAL A 15 5.50 10.95 2.22
N THR A 16 5.44 9.74 1.63
CA THR A 16 6.38 8.66 1.93
C THR A 16 7.70 8.88 1.23
N GLN A 17 8.78 8.39 1.84
CA GLN A 17 10.14 8.52 1.31
C GLN A 17 10.93 7.24 1.56
N TYR A 18 11.85 6.93 0.67
CA TYR A 18 12.90 5.97 0.96
C TYR A 18 13.78 6.50 2.10
N GLY A 19 14.39 5.59 2.86
CA GLY A 19 15.05 5.94 4.11
C GLY A 19 14.09 6.04 5.31
N GLY A 20 12.87 5.45 5.18
CA GLY A 20 11.96 5.22 6.30
C GLY A 20 11.33 6.50 6.87
N GLN A 21 10.93 7.44 6.02
CA GLN A 21 10.29 8.67 6.51
C GLN A 21 8.92 8.89 5.87
N VAL A 22 7.97 9.39 6.67
CA VAL A 22 6.73 10.05 6.22
C VAL A 22 6.77 11.50 6.67
N SER A 23 6.65 12.43 5.72
CA SER A 23 6.55 13.87 6.01
C SER A 23 5.10 14.33 5.93
N LYS A 24 4.63 15.03 6.96
CA LYS A 24 3.36 15.75 6.99
C LYS A 24 3.62 17.21 6.63
N LEU A 25 3.03 17.70 5.57
CA LEU A 25 3.18 19.06 5.07
C LEU A 25 1.85 19.81 5.13
N ASN A 26 1.86 21.04 5.55
CA ASN A 26 0.72 21.92 5.41
C ASN A 26 0.56 22.32 3.94
N ILE A 27 -0.58 22.04 3.30
CA ILE A 27 -0.78 22.31 1.86
C ILE A 27 -0.86 23.80 1.52
N LYS A 28 -1.20 24.65 2.47
CA LYS A 28 -1.36 26.09 2.25
C LYS A 28 -0.03 26.81 1.98
N ASP A 29 1.02 26.39 2.66
CA ASP A 29 2.34 27.07 2.61
C ASP A 29 3.52 26.09 2.45
N MET A 30 3.25 24.79 2.32
CA MET A 30 4.21 23.70 2.16
C MET A 30 5.20 23.58 3.33
N THR A 31 4.84 24.10 4.51
CA THR A 31 5.67 23.96 5.71
C THR A 31 5.56 22.55 6.30
N LEU A 32 6.66 22.06 6.87
CA LEU A 32 6.71 20.77 7.56
C LEU A 32 5.93 20.86 8.88
N ALA A 33 4.83 20.10 8.99
CA ALA A 33 4.00 20.04 10.19
C ALA A 33 4.31 18.85 11.10
N GLY A 34 4.98 17.82 10.59
CA GLY A 34 5.34 16.64 11.37
C GLY A 34 6.12 15.61 10.55
N THR A 35 6.70 14.65 11.24
CA THR A 35 7.48 13.58 10.61
C THR A 35 7.35 12.30 11.42
N PHE A 36 7.12 11.19 10.73
CA PHE A 36 7.34 9.84 11.24
C PHE A 36 8.68 9.31 10.69
N LYS A 37 9.39 8.53 11.50
CA LYS A 37 10.58 7.78 11.07
C LYS A 37 10.47 6.33 11.53
N GLY A 38 10.61 5.41 10.60
CA GLY A 38 10.54 3.97 10.84
C GLY A 38 10.48 3.20 9.52
N GLY A 39 10.94 1.96 9.52
CA GLY A 39 11.12 1.18 8.29
C GLY A 39 12.29 1.70 7.45
N ASP A 40 12.38 1.24 6.21
CA ASP A 40 13.45 1.64 5.28
C ASP A 40 12.89 2.22 3.98
N ASN A 41 12.18 1.43 3.20
CA ASN A 41 11.66 1.86 1.89
C ASN A 41 10.14 1.92 1.95
N LEU A 42 9.61 3.10 2.26
CA LEU A 42 8.19 3.35 2.35
C LEU A 42 7.64 3.72 0.96
N GLU A 43 6.55 3.05 0.55
CA GLU A 43 5.88 3.26 -0.73
C GLU A 43 4.46 3.80 -0.51
N GLY A 44 3.44 3.03 -0.85
CA GLY A 44 2.03 3.45 -0.80
C GLY A 44 1.61 4.01 0.54
N ILE A 45 0.75 5.01 0.49
CA ILE A 45 0.15 5.64 1.66
C ILE A 45 -1.29 6.00 1.37
N VAL A 46 -2.16 5.82 2.35
CA VAL A 46 -3.51 6.41 2.40
C VAL A 46 -3.81 6.88 3.83
N GLU A 47 -4.48 8.01 3.93
CA GLU A 47 -5.09 8.46 5.17
C GLU A 47 -6.51 7.91 5.26
N LYS A 48 -6.92 7.47 6.45
CA LYS A 48 -8.31 7.14 6.76
C LYS A 48 -8.59 7.29 8.24
N ASP A 49 -9.63 8.07 8.54
CA ASP A 49 -10.15 8.29 9.92
C ASP A 49 -9.06 8.71 10.92
N GLY A 50 -8.16 9.63 10.52
CA GLY A 50 -7.06 10.15 11.34
C GLY A 50 -5.85 9.22 11.43
N LYS A 51 -5.76 8.20 10.58
CA LYS A 51 -4.68 7.20 10.54
C LYS A 51 -4.04 7.16 9.16
N LEU A 52 -2.72 7.10 9.12
CA LEU A 52 -1.97 6.82 7.90
C LEU A 52 -1.66 5.32 7.84
N TYR A 53 -2.03 4.70 6.74
CA TYR A 53 -1.63 3.34 6.39
C TYR A 53 -0.47 3.45 5.41
N VAL A 54 0.68 2.88 5.76
CA VAL A 54 1.93 3.07 5.01
C VAL A 54 2.58 1.73 4.72
N ALA A 55 2.80 1.43 3.45
CA ALA A 55 3.47 0.21 3.00
C ALA A 55 4.99 0.29 3.27
N ASN A 56 5.51 -0.64 4.08
CA ASN A 56 6.94 -0.84 4.30
C ASN A 56 7.43 -1.96 3.38
N THR A 57 8.00 -1.60 2.23
CA THR A 57 8.14 -2.49 1.08
C THR A 57 9.30 -3.48 1.21
N TYR A 58 10.50 -3.00 1.43
CA TYR A 58 11.69 -3.84 1.58
C TYR A 58 12.79 -3.14 2.40
N THR A 59 13.70 -3.94 2.91
CA THR A 59 14.98 -3.48 3.50
C THR A 59 16.13 -3.99 2.64
N VAL A 60 17.31 -3.37 2.81
CA VAL A 60 18.56 -3.87 2.25
C VAL A 60 19.41 -4.38 3.41
N ASP A 61 19.73 -5.66 3.41
CA ASP A 61 20.53 -6.28 4.48
C ASP A 61 22.01 -5.88 4.42
N GLY A 62 22.78 -6.29 5.44
CA GLY A 62 24.21 -5.99 5.52
C GLY A 62 25.07 -6.62 4.40
N SER A 63 24.50 -7.53 3.61
CA SER A 63 25.11 -8.15 2.43
C SER A 63 24.61 -7.54 1.11
N ASN A 64 23.87 -6.45 1.19
CA ASN A 64 23.27 -5.73 0.06
C ASN A 64 22.20 -6.54 -0.70
N ASN A 65 21.52 -7.49 -0.03
CA ASN A 65 20.38 -8.20 -0.59
C ASN A 65 19.07 -7.47 -0.23
N TRP A 66 18.13 -7.53 -1.14
CA TRP A 66 16.76 -7.04 -0.90
C TRP A 66 15.98 -8.07 -0.09
N VAL A 67 15.45 -7.64 1.04
CA VAL A 67 14.60 -8.44 1.92
C VAL A 67 13.22 -7.81 1.91
N TYR A 68 12.23 -8.49 1.32
CA TYR A 68 10.86 -7.98 1.23
C TYR A 68 10.17 -8.04 2.59
N ASN A 69 9.63 -6.90 3.00
CA ASN A 69 8.87 -6.78 4.24
C ASN A 69 7.43 -7.27 4.04
N LYS A 70 6.74 -7.50 5.18
CA LYS A 70 5.36 -8.01 5.25
C LYS A 70 4.52 -7.10 6.14
N GLU A 71 4.69 -5.77 5.99
CA GLU A 71 4.21 -4.83 6.97
C GLU A 71 3.54 -3.62 6.34
N VAL A 72 2.40 -3.25 6.91
CA VAL A 72 1.80 -1.92 6.76
C VAL A 72 1.83 -1.27 8.14
N PHE A 73 2.44 -0.10 8.23
CA PHE A 73 2.40 0.73 9.43
C PHE A 73 1.09 1.48 9.52
N VAL A 74 0.52 1.53 10.73
CA VAL A 74 -0.60 2.41 11.07
C VAL A 74 -0.06 3.49 11.98
N ILE A 75 -0.07 4.72 11.48
CA ILE A 75 0.51 5.90 12.13
C ILE A 75 -0.63 6.84 12.46
N ASP A 76 -0.67 7.38 13.68
CA ASP A 76 -1.59 8.46 14.03
C ASP A 76 -1.24 9.73 13.24
N ALA A 77 -2.17 10.20 12.41
CA ALA A 77 -1.93 11.32 11.50
C ALA A 77 -1.75 12.68 12.22
N LYS A 78 -2.22 12.80 13.48
CA LYS A 78 -2.07 14.02 14.28
C LYS A 78 -0.71 14.09 14.97
N THR A 79 -0.29 12.99 15.59
CA THR A 79 0.94 12.94 16.39
C THR A 79 2.15 12.44 15.60
N MET A 80 1.93 11.85 14.43
CA MET A 80 2.95 11.19 13.60
C MET A 80 3.70 10.08 14.34
N THR A 81 2.98 9.30 15.17
CA THR A 81 3.52 8.18 15.94
C THR A 81 2.94 6.84 15.47
N LEU A 82 3.78 5.79 15.45
CA LEU A 82 3.34 4.44 15.12
C LEU A 82 2.38 3.93 16.20
N GLU A 83 1.20 3.48 15.80
CA GLU A 83 0.24 2.85 16.70
C GLU A 83 0.30 1.33 16.65
N LYS A 84 0.40 0.77 15.46
CA LYS A 84 0.48 -0.67 15.22
C LYS A 84 1.07 -1.00 13.86
N THR A 85 1.40 -2.27 13.69
CA THR A 85 1.82 -2.85 12.41
C THR A 85 0.84 -3.94 12.01
N ILE A 86 0.45 -3.97 10.74
CA ILE A 86 -0.43 -5.00 10.17
C ILE A 86 0.42 -5.91 9.32
N THR A 87 0.34 -7.22 9.57
CA THR A 87 1.00 -8.23 8.74
C THR A 87 0.22 -8.43 7.45
N VAL A 88 0.95 -8.42 6.32
CA VAL A 88 0.42 -8.52 4.96
C VAL A 88 1.27 -9.49 4.12
N VAL A 89 0.91 -9.69 2.84
CA VAL A 89 1.74 -10.44 1.90
C VAL A 89 3.04 -9.67 1.61
N ASP A 90 4.10 -10.37 1.28
CA ASP A 90 5.43 -9.85 0.97
C ASP A 90 5.39 -8.70 -0.03
N ASN A 91 6.28 -7.72 0.19
CA ASN A 91 6.50 -6.61 -0.73
C ASN A 91 5.25 -5.74 -0.94
N PRO A 92 4.65 -5.18 0.13
CA PRO A 92 3.52 -4.26 0.00
C PRO A 92 3.98 -2.98 -0.69
N THR A 93 3.23 -2.53 -1.73
CA THR A 93 3.68 -1.40 -2.55
C THR A 93 2.64 -0.30 -2.69
N LYS A 94 1.37 -0.62 -2.89
CA LYS A 94 0.35 0.38 -3.18
C LYS A 94 -0.86 0.22 -2.28
N LEU A 95 -1.29 1.32 -1.72
CA LEU A 95 -2.52 1.43 -0.94
C LEU A 95 -3.53 2.30 -1.69
N TYR A 96 -4.80 1.95 -1.52
CA TYR A 96 -5.95 2.66 -2.09
C TYR A 96 -7.05 2.72 -1.05
N GLU A 97 -7.72 3.84 -0.98
CA GLU A 97 -9.00 3.98 -0.30
C GLU A 97 -10.08 4.03 -1.39
N ILE A 98 -11.03 3.09 -1.35
CA ILE A 98 -12.14 2.99 -2.29
C ILE A 98 -13.40 2.65 -1.48
N ASP A 99 -14.44 3.47 -1.58
CA ASP A 99 -15.72 3.30 -0.86
C ASP A 99 -15.56 3.03 0.65
N GLY A 100 -14.68 3.78 1.29
CA GLY A 100 -14.42 3.63 2.71
C GLY A 100 -13.63 2.39 3.13
N LYS A 101 -13.12 1.60 2.17
CA LYS A 101 -12.31 0.41 2.40
C LYS A 101 -10.87 0.63 1.97
N ILE A 102 -9.95 0.01 2.68
CA ILE A 102 -8.52 0.08 2.34
C ILE A 102 -8.14 -1.19 1.58
N TYR A 103 -7.53 -0.99 0.42
CA TYR A 103 -6.97 -2.04 -0.42
C TYR A 103 -5.47 -1.89 -0.53
N LEU A 104 -4.77 -3.03 -0.53
CA LEU A 104 -3.32 -3.10 -0.63
C LEU A 104 -2.93 -4.01 -1.78
N ILE A 105 -1.99 -3.58 -2.60
CA ILE A 105 -1.26 -4.43 -3.53
C ILE A 105 0.11 -4.76 -2.94
N SER A 106 0.37 -6.06 -2.80
CA SER A 106 1.70 -6.62 -2.55
C SER A 106 2.20 -7.34 -3.79
N GLN A 107 3.48 -7.23 -4.10
CA GLN A 107 4.05 -7.84 -5.32
C GLN A 107 4.60 -9.25 -5.08
N GLY A 108 4.53 -9.75 -3.84
CA GLY A 108 5.15 -11.02 -3.49
C GLY A 108 6.68 -10.92 -3.46
N ASN A 109 7.34 -12.06 -3.43
CA ASN A 109 8.80 -12.11 -3.33
C ASN A 109 9.50 -12.48 -4.65
N TYR A 110 8.75 -12.50 -5.75
CA TYR A 110 9.22 -12.92 -7.09
C TYR A 110 9.80 -14.34 -7.15
N ALA A 111 9.41 -15.20 -6.20
CA ALA A 111 9.80 -16.60 -6.12
C ALA A 111 8.60 -17.50 -5.82
N ASP A 112 8.34 -17.78 -4.57
CA ASP A 112 7.30 -18.70 -4.12
C ASP A 112 6.07 -18.01 -3.50
N VAL A 113 6.16 -16.72 -3.23
CA VAL A 113 5.02 -15.90 -2.75
C VAL A 113 4.49 -15.04 -3.88
N ALA A 114 3.28 -15.36 -4.33
CA ALA A 114 2.60 -14.60 -5.38
C ALA A 114 2.22 -13.19 -4.89
N GLY A 115 2.13 -12.26 -5.84
CA GLY A 115 1.54 -10.95 -5.59
C GLY A 115 0.05 -11.06 -5.24
N ALA A 116 -0.50 -10.08 -4.54
CA ALA A 116 -1.87 -10.13 -4.08
C ALA A 116 -2.53 -8.76 -3.96
N LEU A 117 -3.82 -8.71 -4.29
CA LEU A 117 -4.74 -7.68 -3.81
C LEU A 117 -5.29 -8.13 -2.46
N GLN A 118 -5.17 -7.28 -1.46
CA GLN A 118 -5.64 -7.51 -0.11
C GLN A 118 -6.61 -6.40 0.32
N SER A 119 -7.56 -6.72 1.21
CA SER A 119 -8.28 -5.72 1.98
C SER A 119 -7.69 -5.62 3.39
N ILE A 120 -7.66 -4.41 3.93
CA ILE A 120 -7.29 -4.14 5.32
C ILE A 120 -8.54 -3.72 6.07
N ASP A 121 -8.82 -4.37 7.20
CA ASP A 121 -9.85 -3.93 8.14
C ASP A 121 -9.23 -2.97 9.16
N PRO A 122 -9.58 -1.67 9.14
CA PRO A 122 -9.03 -0.69 10.07
C PRO A 122 -9.34 -0.98 11.53
N LYS A 123 -10.49 -1.60 11.80
CA LYS A 123 -10.96 -1.86 13.16
C LYS A 123 -10.18 -2.99 13.82
N THR A 124 -10.04 -4.10 13.13
CA THR A 124 -9.32 -5.28 13.65
C THR A 124 -7.83 -5.18 13.45
N GLY A 125 -7.37 -4.43 12.44
CA GLY A 125 -5.97 -4.37 12.03
C GLY A 125 -5.50 -5.66 11.36
N THR A 126 -6.39 -6.32 10.62
CA THR A 126 -6.09 -7.54 9.88
C THR A 126 -6.13 -7.30 8.39
N SER A 127 -5.36 -8.08 7.63
CA SER A 127 -5.43 -8.12 6.18
C SER A 127 -6.03 -9.45 5.70
N LYS A 128 -6.68 -9.40 4.53
CA LYS A 128 -7.24 -10.58 3.86
C LYS A 128 -6.91 -10.52 2.38
N VAL A 129 -6.32 -11.58 1.83
CA VAL A 129 -6.13 -11.73 0.38
C VAL A 129 -7.51 -11.87 -0.30
N ILE A 130 -7.72 -11.08 -1.33
CA ILE A 130 -8.93 -11.05 -2.17
C ILE A 130 -8.66 -11.79 -3.47
N LEU A 131 -7.58 -11.39 -4.17
CA LEU A 131 -7.18 -11.91 -5.48
C LEU A 131 -5.66 -12.01 -5.53
N ASN A 132 -5.16 -13.02 -6.22
CA ASN A 132 -3.72 -13.11 -6.51
C ASN A 132 -3.37 -12.35 -7.80
N ASP A 133 -2.10 -12.01 -7.94
CA ASP A 133 -1.49 -11.49 -9.16
C ASP A 133 -2.07 -10.17 -9.70
N VAL A 134 -2.82 -9.43 -8.89
CA VAL A 134 -3.29 -8.09 -9.23
C VAL A 134 -2.16 -7.09 -9.03
N THR A 135 -1.84 -6.32 -10.07
CA THR A 135 -0.74 -5.34 -10.06
C THR A 135 -1.19 -3.88 -10.01
N LYS A 136 -2.43 -3.62 -10.45
CA LYS A 136 -3.05 -2.29 -10.35
C LYS A 136 -4.56 -2.42 -10.18
N ILE A 137 -5.12 -1.45 -9.45
CA ILE A 137 -6.56 -1.27 -9.35
C ILE A 137 -6.92 0.21 -9.50
N THR A 138 -8.15 0.44 -9.86
CA THR A 138 -8.80 1.75 -9.78
C THR A 138 -10.28 1.57 -9.50
N GLU A 139 -10.85 2.54 -8.83
CA GLU A 139 -12.30 2.65 -8.67
C GLU A 139 -12.96 2.85 -10.04
N GLY A 140 -14.10 2.21 -10.24
CA GLY A 140 -14.91 2.34 -11.43
C GLY A 140 -16.34 2.75 -11.08
N ASN A 141 -17.17 2.88 -12.11
CA ASN A 141 -18.59 3.10 -11.94
C ASN A 141 -19.29 1.84 -11.37
N ASN A 142 -20.42 2.02 -10.69
CA ASN A 142 -21.27 0.95 -10.17
C ASN A 142 -20.58 0.06 -9.11
N ASP A 143 -19.81 0.66 -8.21
CA ASP A 143 -19.13 -0.02 -7.10
C ASP A 143 -18.22 -1.18 -7.56
N LEU A 144 -17.69 -1.10 -8.75
CA LEU A 144 -16.74 -2.07 -9.30
C LEU A 144 -15.30 -1.56 -9.13
N ILE A 145 -14.41 -2.47 -8.84
CA ILE A 145 -12.96 -2.23 -8.91
C ILE A 145 -12.46 -2.81 -10.22
N TYR A 146 -11.83 -1.96 -11.02
CA TYR A 146 -11.14 -2.37 -12.24
C TYR A 146 -9.74 -2.84 -11.89
N CYS A 147 -9.37 -4.02 -12.36
CA CYS A 147 -8.14 -4.70 -12.01
C CYS A 147 -7.30 -4.99 -13.25
N ILE A 148 -5.99 -4.84 -13.11
CA ILE A 148 -5.01 -5.36 -14.05
C ILE A 148 -4.18 -6.42 -13.34
N SER A 149 -4.04 -7.58 -13.94
CA SER A 149 -3.04 -8.59 -13.61
C SER A 149 -1.95 -8.59 -14.68
N ALA A 150 -0.71 -8.66 -14.25
CA ALA A 150 0.46 -8.77 -15.13
C ALA A 150 1.47 -9.69 -14.45
N THR A 151 1.59 -10.91 -14.94
CA THR A 151 2.45 -11.95 -14.38
C THR A 151 3.40 -12.51 -15.44
N TYR A 152 4.55 -13.02 -15.00
CA TYR A 152 5.49 -13.71 -15.86
C TYR A 152 5.50 -15.20 -15.54
N ASP A 153 5.49 -16.03 -16.57
CA ASP A 153 5.69 -17.47 -16.42
C ASP A 153 7.18 -17.80 -16.22
N ALA A 154 7.50 -19.10 -16.04
CA ALA A 154 8.86 -19.59 -15.87
C ALA A 154 9.80 -19.30 -17.06
N ASN A 155 9.25 -18.96 -18.23
CA ASN A 155 9.97 -18.60 -19.43
C ASN A 155 10.03 -17.08 -19.67
N TRP A 156 9.66 -16.28 -18.65
CA TRP A 156 9.57 -14.83 -18.71
C TRP A 156 8.57 -14.31 -19.75
N GLN A 157 7.56 -15.13 -20.10
CA GLN A 157 6.48 -14.69 -20.96
C GLN A 157 5.44 -13.94 -20.13
N LEU A 158 5.13 -12.72 -20.55
CA LEU A 158 4.15 -11.87 -19.90
C LEU A 158 2.72 -12.33 -20.20
N SER A 159 1.96 -12.60 -19.17
CA SER A 159 0.50 -12.80 -19.23
C SER A 159 -0.19 -11.60 -18.60
N ASN A 160 -1.10 -10.97 -19.35
CA ASN A 160 -1.88 -9.83 -18.88
C ASN A 160 -3.37 -10.15 -18.91
N SER A 161 -4.09 -9.64 -17.93
CA SER A 161 -5.54 -9.62 -17.94
C SER A 161 -6.09 -8.30 -17.41
N PHE A 162 -7.23 -7.92 -17.91
CA PHE A 162 -8.04 -6.81 -17.43
C PHE A 162 -9.43 -7.34 -17.09
N PHE A 163 -9.92 -7.03 -15.89
CA PHE A 163 -11.17 -7.53 -15.38
C PHE A 163 -11.76 -6.60 -14.32
N THR A 164 -13.01 -6.86 -13.94
CA THR A 164 -13.64 -6.16 -12.82
C THR A 164 -13.84 -7.10 -11.64
N TYR A 165 -13.73 -6.55 -10.46
CA TYR A 165 -14.04 -7.19 -9.19
C TYR A 165 -15.17 -6.43 -8.50
N ASN A 166 -16.22 -7.14 -8.07
CA ASN A 166 -17.30 -6.57 -7.27
C ASN A 166 -17.06 -6.85 -5.78
N PRO A 167 -16.76 -5.84 -4.96
CA PRO A 167 -16.42 -6.03 -3.54
C PRO A 167 -17.59 -6.51 -2.66
N SER A 168 -18.83 -6.33 -3.15
CA SER A 168 -20.03 -6.73 -2.42
C SER A 168 -20.41 -8.18 -2.64
N THR A 169 -20.18 -8.70 -3.86
CA THR A 169 -20.57 -10.06 -4.25
C THR A 169 -19.39 -11.01 -4.39
N GLY A 170 -18.17 -10.48 -4.54
CA GLY A 170 -16.97 -11.24 -4.86
C GLY A 170 -16.88 -11.66 -6.35
N ALA A 171 -17.81 -11.21 -7.20
CA ALA A 171 -17.83 -11.59 -8.61
C ALA A 171 -16.67 -10.94 -9.39
N ILE A 172 -16.11 -11.71 -10.33
CA ILE A 172 -15.06 -11.29 -11.27
C ILE A 172 -15.64 -11.41 -12.69
N ASN A 173 -15.48 -10.38 -13.51
CA ASN A 173 -15.96 -10.34 -14.92
C ASN A 173 -14.89 -9.77 -15.85
#